data_3e81615cfb2b1e7778918407c51e56e3
#
_entry.id   3e81615cfb2b1e7778918407c51e56e3
#
_cell.length_a   1.000
_cell.length_b   1.000
_cell.length_c   1.000
_cell.angle_alpha   90.00
_cell.angle_beta   90.00
_cell.angle_gamma   90.00
#
_symmetry.space_group_name_H-M   'P 1'
#
loop_
_entity.id
_entity.type
_entity.pdbx_description
1 polymer ?
#
loop_
_entity_poly.entity_id
_entity_poly.type
_entity_poly.pdbx_seq_one_letter_code
_entity_poly.pdbx_strand_id
1 'polypeptide(L)'
;MLLSRVGHRDTRVVAQTAVPQKRHESQAVPPLLTGRALQGMVITMDAGLTQPRLATHSLAQGGHYLMVVNRNRRHLYEELTWFFATPPLPCDRPWRTLTTVHKGHGRLETRRLTCTDDRDDYLPWPGVCQVLRRECERIILKPGEVTRAVSYGVTSLAARDATVAEVAGLWRGQWAIENRRHYVRDVTMGEDAHQMHTGAAPQALAALRNGLISLLRAAGWTNIATGLRHFSTSAPEALAFIGVPGL
;
A
#
# COMPACT_ATOMS: atom_id res chain seq x y z
N MET A 1 10.11 15.05 -3.48
CA MET A 1 9.20 14.03 -2.94
C MET A 1 10.01 12.79 -2.58
N LEU A 2 9.55 11.97 -1.63
CA LEU A 2 10.26 10.78 -1.16
C LEU A 2 9.41 9.53 -1.45
N LEU A 3 9.96 8.57 -2.19
CA LEU A 3 9.38 7.24 -2.39
C LEU A 3 9.98 6.28 -1.35
N SER A 4 9.14 5.48 -0.71
CA SER A 4 9.58 4.58 0.36
C SER A 4 9.05 3.17 0.15
N ARG A 5 9.88 2.17 0.41
CA ARG A 5 9.48 0.77 0.57
C ARG A 5 9.16 0.51 2.04
N VAL A 6 7.99 -0.03 2.31
CA VAL A 6 7.45 -0.20 3.65
C VAL A 6 6.98 -1.63 3.86
N GLY A 7 7.32 -2.23 4.99
CA GLY A 7 6.79 -3.54 5.40
C GLY A 7 5.32 -3.44 5.81
N HIS A 8 4.49 -4.39 5.34
CA HIS A 8 3.06 -4.42 5.69
C HIS A 8 2.80 -4.75 7.15
N ARG A 9 3.60 -5.61 7.75
CA ARG A 9 3.39 -6.11 9.13
C ARG A 9 3.67 -5.04 10.17
N ASP A 10 4.79 -4.38 10.04
CA ASP A 10 5.33 -3.46 11.05
C ASP A 10 5.31 -1.99 10.62
N THR A 11 4.90 -1.71 9.39
CA THR A 11 4.90 -0.38 8.78
C THR A 11 6.26 0.33 8.81
N ARG A 12 7.37 -0.43 8.95
CA ARG A 12 8.73 0.12 8.94
C ARG A 12 9.16 0.48 7.53
N VAL A 13 9.90 1.56 7.39
CA VAL A 13 10.61 1.87 6.15
C VAL A 13 11.85 1.01 6.05
N VAL A 14 11.89 0.23 5.00
CA VAL A 14 13.02 -0.66 4.69
C VAL A 14 14.02 0.04 3.76
N ALA A 15 13.52 0.87 2.86
CA ALA A 15 14.33 1.68 1.96
C ALA A 15 13.55 2.93 1.51
N GLN A 16 14.28 3.97 1.15
CA GLN A 16 13.69 5.20 0.61
C GLN A 16 14.62 5.85 -0.40
N THR A 17 14.05 6.57 -1.35
CA THR A 17 14.79 7.33 -2.34
C THR A 17 14.08 8.64 -2.66
N ALA A 18 14.87 9.63 -3.04
CA ALA A 18 14.34 10.91 -3.50
C ALA A 18 13.80 10.80 -4.92
N VAL A 19 12.66 11.42 -5.15
CA VAL A 19 12.07 11.55 -6.47
C VAL A 19 11.95 13.03 -6.81
N PRO A 20 12.68 13.52 -7.82
CA PRO A 20 12.67 14.94 -8.15
C PRO A 20 11.28 15.47 -8.51
N GLN A 21 10.49 14.66 -9.23
CA GLN A 21 9.15 15.01 -9.66
C GLN A 21 8.25 13.76 -9.64
N LYS A 22 6.95 13.96 -9.37
CA LYS A 22 5.95 12.88 -9.30
C LYS A 22 5.95 11.96 -10.53
N ARG A 23 6.16 12.49 -11.73
CA ARG A 23 6.25 11.72 -12.99
C ARG A 23 7.40 10.70 -13.02
N HIS A 24 8.41 10.83 -12.15
CA HIS A 24 9.57 9.94 -12.08
C HIS A 24 9.46 8.87 -11.00
N GLU A 25 8.35 8.79 -10.25
CA GLU A 25 8.15 7.79 -9.17
C GLU A 25 8.40 6.37 -9.66
N SER A 26 7.85 6.02 -10.81
CA SER A 26 7.99 4.67 -11.34
C SER A 26 9.42 4.31 -11.78
N GLN A 27 10.27 5.30 -12.06
CA GLN A 27 11.70 5.09 -12.34
C GLN A 27 12.51 4.86 -11.07
N ALA A 28 12.02 5.37 -9.94
CA ALA A 28 12.66 5.24 -8.64
C ALA A 28 12.32 3.91 -7.93
N VAL A 29 11.34 3.14 -8.41
CA VAL A 29 10.96 1.85 -7.81
C VAL A 29 12.06 0.79 -7.96
N PRO A 30 12.64 0.52 -9.17
CA PRO A 30 13.65 -0.51 -9.33
C PRO A 30 14.84 -0.40 -8.35
N PRO A 31 15.47 0.77 -8.14
CA PRO A 31 16.53 0.92 -7.14
C PRO A 31 16.10 0.58 -5.71
N LEU A 32 14.83 0.83 -5.35
CA LEU A 32 14.30 0.48 -4.03
C LEU A 32 14.10 -1.03 -3.83
N LEU A 33 13.98 -1.77 -4.93
CA LEU A 33 13.79 -3.22 -4.92
C LEU A 33 15.12 -3.96 -5.11
N THR A 34 16.13 -3.32 -5.67
CA THR A 34 17.46 -3.90 -5.93
C THR A 34 18.23 -4.15 -4.61
N GLY A 35 19.12 -5.16 -4.63
CA GLY A 35 20.04 -5.45 -3.52
C GLY A 35 19.44 -6.28 -2.39
N ARG A 36 18.20 -6.74 -2.49
CA ARG A 36 17.61 -7.76 -1.61
C ARG A 36 16.88 -8.80 -2.44
N ALA A 37 17.06 -10.07 -2.12
CA ALA A 37 16.24 -11.13 -2.71
C ALA A 37 14.77 -10.86 -2.37
N LEU A 38 13.94 -10.70 -3.40
CA LEU A 38 12.49 -10.56 -3.25
C LEU A 38 11.79 -11.93 -3.28
N GLN A 39 12.56 -12.99 -3.22
CA GLN A 39 12.08 -14.36 -3.29
C GLN A 39 10.92 -14.59 -2.32
N GLY A 40 9.77 -14.98 -2.83
CA GLY A 40 8.55 -15.24 -2.04
C GLY A 40 7.90 -14.00 -1.42
N MET A 41 8.41 -12.78 -1.70
CA MET A 41 7.78 -11.54 -1.22
C MET A 41 6.72 -11.05 -2.20
N VAL A 42 5.67 -10.43 -1.67
CA VAL A 42 4.65 -9.77 -2.48
C VAL A 42 4.81 -8.25 -2.38
N ILE A 43 5.01 -7.61 -3.53
CA ILE A 43 5.14 -6.16 -3.64
C ILE A 43 3.79 -5.59 -4.02
N THR A 44 3.20 -4.79 -3.13
CA THR A 44 1.95 -4.10 -3.44
C THR A 44 2.24 -2.71 -3.99
N MET A 45 1.54 -2.34 -5.04
CA MET A 45 1.69 -1.05 -5.72
C MET A 45 0.33 -0.39 -5.92
N ASP A 46 0.30 0.91 -5.74
CA ASP A 46 -0.88 1.72 -6.02
C ASP A 46 -1.11 1.88 -7.54
N ALA A 47 -2.21 2.52 -7.90
CA ALA A 47 -2.54 2.73 -9.31
C ALA A 47 -1.52 3.60 -10.05
N GLY A 48 -0.84 4.54 -9.38
CA GLY A 48 0.20 5.37 -9.97
C GLY A 48 1.43 4.56 -10.40
N LEU A 49 1.76 3.53 -9.64
CA LEU A 49 2.89 2.64 -9.88
C LEU A 49 2.52 1.38 -10.70
N THR A 50 1.26 1.19 -11.05
CA THR A 50 0.82 0.04 -11.86
C THR A 50 1.32 0.17 -13.29
N GLN A 51 2.43 -0.50 -13.61
CA GLN A 51 3.09 -0.48 -14.91
C GLN A 51 3.66 -1.85 -15.26
N PRO A 52 3.56 -2.31 -16.55
CA PRO A 52 4.08 -3.61 -16.96
C PRO A 52 5.56 -3.81 -16.62
N ARG A 53 6.38 -2.77 -16.83
CA ARG A 53 7.83 -2.82 -16.50
C ARG A 53 8.11 -3.10 -15.02
N LEU A 54 7.27 -2.60 -14.10
CA LEU A 54 7.42 -2.84 -12.66
C LEU A 54 6.94 -4.24 -12.27
N ALA A 55 5.92 -4.76 -12.95
CA ALA A 55 5.50 -6.17 -12.84
C ALA A 55 6.66 -7.09 -13.28
N THR A 56 7.21 -6.88 -14.49
CA THR A 56 8.36 -7.64 -14.99
C THR A 56 9.57 -7.54 -14.06
N HIS A 57 9.88 -6.34 -13.53
CA HIS A 57 11.00 -6.17 -12.61
C HIS A 57 10.80 -6.94 -11.30
N SER A 58 9.59 -6.91 -10.73
CA SER A 58 9.27 -7.66 -9.51
C SER A 58 9.45 -9.17 -9.69
N LEU A 59 8.97 -9.71 -10.82
CA LEU A 59 9.11 -11.11 -11.18
C LEU A 59 10.57 -11.51 -11.42
N ALA A 60 11.34 -10.67 -12.13
CA ALA A 60 12.76 -10.91 -12.39
C ALA A 60 13.61 -10.96 -11.11
N GLN A 61 13.16 -10.36 -10.01
CA GLN A 61 13.78 -10.44 -8.69
C GLN A 61 13.26 -11.62 -7.84
N GLY A 62 12.47 -12.52 -8.42
CA GLY A 62 11.89 -13.69 -7.73
C GLY A 62 10.72 -13.35 -6.79
N GLY A 63 10.20 -12.12 -6.86
CA GLY A 63 9.03 -11.69 -6.07
C GLY A 63 7.72 -11.82 -6.82
N HIS A 64 6.64 -11.61 -6.10
CA HIS A 64 5.28 -11.46 -6.64
C HIS A 64 4.85 -9.99 -6.56
N TYR A 65 3.81 -9.65 -7.30
CA TYR A 65 3.19 -8.33 -7.19
C TYR A 65 1.68 -8.44 -6.95
N LEU A 66 1.12 -7.37 -6.34
CA LEU A 66 -0.30 -7.02 -6.35
C LEU A 66 -0.40 -5.56 -6.71
N MET A 67 -1.02 -5.26 -7.85
CA MET A 67 -1.13 -3.91 -8.39
C MET A 67 -2.58 -3.48 -8.50
N VAL A 68 -2.88 -2.27 -7.98
CA VAL A 68 -4.21 -1.66 -8.11
C VAL A 68 -4.35 -1.06 -9.50
N VAL A 69 -5.46 -1.37 -10.17
CA VAL A 69 -5.77 -0.85 -11.52
C VAL A 69 -6.81 0.25 -11.41
N ASN A 70 -6.53 1.41 -12.02
CA ASN A 70 -7.43 2.54 -12.08
C ASN A 70 -7.45 3.11 -13.51
N ARG A 71 -8.25 4.13 -13.75
CA ARG A 71 -8.47 4.78 -15.05
C ARG A 71 -7.21 5.35 -15.72
N ASN A 72 -6.10 5.53 -14.97
CA ASN A 72 -4.80 5.86 -15.53
C ASN A 72 -4.20 4.73 -16.40
N ARG A 73 -4.73 3.51 -16.29
CA ARG A 73 -4.48 2.35 -17.16
C ARG A 73 -5.77 1.98 -17.88
N ARG A 74 -6.18 2.87 -18.80
CA ARG A 74 -7.50 2.85 -19.41
C ARG A 74 -7.88 1.49 -19.99
N HIS A 75 -7.07 0.93 -20.87
CA HIS A 75 -7.38 -0.37 -21.51
C HIS A 75 -7.52 -1.49 -20.48
N LEU A 76 -6.56 -1.64 -19.58
CA LEU A 76 -6.62 -2.67 -18.53
C LEU A 76 -7.84 -2.47 -17.62
N TYR A 77 -8.16 -1.22 -17.28
CA TYR A 77 -9.32 -0.90 -16.45
C TYR A 77 -10.64 -1.23 -17.16
N GLU A 78 -10.77 -0.89 -18.44
CA GLU A 78 -11.95 -1.16 -19.25
C GLU A 78 -12.14 -2.66 -19.46
N GLU A 79 -11.07 -3.41 -19.74
CA GLU A 79 -11.09 -4.88 -19.86
C GLU A 79 -11.55 -5.55 -18.57
N LEU A 80 -10.98 -5.17 -17.42
CA LEU A 80 -11.40 -5.71 -16.14
C LEU A 80 -12.83 -5.32 -15.79
N THR A 81 -13.26 -4.10 -16.12
CA THR A 81 -14.64 -3.65 -15.91
C THR A 81 -15.61 -4.50 -16.71
N TRP A 82 -15.32 -4.72 -17.98
CA TRP A 82 -16.15 -5.54 -18.85
C TRP A 82 -16.17 -7.00 -18.40
N PHE A 83 -15.02 -7.58 -18.11
CA PHE A 83 -14.88 -8.96 -17.65
C PHE A 83 -15.72 -9.25 -16.40
N PHE A 84 -15.63 -8.37 -15.38
CA PHE A 84 -16.40 -8.56 -14.15
C PHE A 84 -17.90 -8.21 -14.29
N ALA A 85 -18.29 -7.44 -15.33
CA ALA A 85 -19.69 -7.17 -15.63
C ALA A 85 -20.34 -8.29 -16.43
N THR A 86 -19.56 -8.98 -17.29
CA THR A 86 -20.05 -10.01 -18.21
C THR A 86 -19.14 -11.22 -18.08
N PRO A 87 -19.31 -12.03 -17.01
CA PRO A 87 -18.51 -13.24 -16.82
C PRO A 87 -18.59 -14.18 -18.02
N PRO A 88 -17.47 -14.79 -18.44
CA PRO A 88 -17.48 -15.77 -19.51
C PRO A 88 -18.34 -16.97 -19.12
N LEU A 89 -19.04 -17.54 -20.10
CA LEU A 89 -19.82 -18.76 -19.95
C LEU A 89 -19.28 -19.82 -20.93
N PRO A 90 -18.97 -21.05 -20.49
CA PRO A 90 -18.96 -21.51 -19.09
C PRO A 90 -17.79 -20.90 -18.30
N CYS A 91 -17.98 -20.69 -17.00
CA CYS A 91 -16.91 -20.29 -16.09
C CYS A 91 -16.25 -21.56 -15.55
N ASP A 92 -15.13 -21.95 -16.15
CA ASP A 92 -14.47 -23.23 -15.83
C ASP A 92 -13.78 -23.20 -14.46
N ARG A 93 -13.51 -22.00 -13.94
CA ARG A 93 -12.85 -21.80 -12.66
C ARG A 93 -13.72 -20.95 -11.72
N PRO A 94 -13.94 -21.40 -10.47
CA PRO A 94 -14.85 -20.72 -9.54
C PRO A 94 -14.30 -19.35 -9.12
N TRP A 95 -15.12 -18.32 -9.18
CA TRP A 95 -14.81 -17.02 -8.60
C TRP A 95 -14.84 -17.10 -7.07
N ARG A 96 -13.73 -16.80 -6.46
CA ARG A 96 -13.55 -16.86 -5.01
C ARG A 96 -13.83 -15.50 -4.42
N THR A 97 -14.70 -15.42 -3.41
CA THR A 97 -15.14 -14.14 -2.84
C THR A 97 -14.97 -14.13 -1.32
N LEU A 98 -14.53 -13.00 -0.79
CA LEU A 98 -14.51 -12.69 0.64
C LEU A 98 -15.28 -11.40 0.89
N THR A 99 -16.25 -11.45 1.82
CA THR A 99 -16.95 -10.25 2.31
C THR A 99 -16.55 -10.00 3.75
N THR A 100 -16.19 -8.76 4.05
CA THR A 100 -15.88 -8.30 5.42
C THR A 100 -16.71 -7.09 5.75
N VAL A 101 -17.22 -7.04 6.98
CA VAL A 101 -18.02 -5.92 7.47
C VAL A 101 -17.32 -5.33 8.70
N HIS A 102 -17.17 -4.01 8.71
CA HIS A 102 -16.56 -3.29 9.81
C HIS A 102 -17.44 -2.10 10.21
N LYS A 103 -17.78 -2.03 11.50
CA LYS A 103 -18.51 -0.90 12.11
C LYS A 103 -17.57 -0.10 13.00
N GLY A 104 -17.46 1.19 12.77
CA GLY A 104 -16.62 2.07 13.58
C GLY A 104 -16.68 3.52 13.11
N HIS A 105 -16.32 4.45 13.97
CA HIS A 105 -16.31 5.89 13.68
C HIS A 105 -17.61 6.42 13.02
N GLY A 106 -18.78 5.97 13.51
CA GLY A 106 -20.08 6.40 13.00
C GLY A 106 -20.43 5.87 11.61
N ARG A 107 -19.74 4.85 11.09
CA ARG A 107 -19.97 4.26 9.78
C ARG A 107 -19.96 2.75 9.79
N LEU A 108 -20.70 2.16 8.86
CA LEU A 108 -20.64 0.76 8.49
C LEU A 108 -19.95 0.64 7.14
N GLU A 109 -18.96 -0.22 7.03
CA GLU A 109 -18.19 -0.42 5.82
C GLU A 109 -18.18 -1.90 5.46
N THR A 110 -18.80 -2.22 4.32
CA THR A 110 -18.82 -3.57 3.74
C THR A 110 -17.84 -3.61 2.58
N ARG A 111 -16.88 -4.53 2.62
CA ARG A 111 -15.92 -4.77 1.55
C ARG A 111 -16.08 -6.18 1.03
N ARG A 112 -16.19 -6.29 -0.28
CA ARG A 112 -16.21 -7.56 -0.98
C ARG A 112 -15.00 -7.61 -1.92
N LEU A 113 -14.18 -8.63 -1.80
CA LEU A 113 -13.11 -8.93 -2.73
C LEU A 113 -13.46 -10.20 -3.49
N THR A 114 -13.44 -10.12 -4.81
CA THR A 114 -13.59 -11.26 -5.73
C THR A 114 -12.27 -11.46 -6.46
N CYS A 115 -11.78 -12.71 -6.50
CA CYS A 115 -10.55 -13.12 -7.18
C CYS A 115 -10.89 -14.25 -8.16
N THR A 116 -10.29 -14.22 -9.34
CA THR A 116 -10.38 -15.29 -10.32
C THR A 116 -9.10 -15.39 -11.14
N ASP A 117 -8.76 -16.61 -11.57
CA ASP A 117 -7.66 -16.95 -12.48
C ASP A 117 -8.15 -17.29 -13.90
N ASP A 118 -9.40 -16.97 -14.18
CA ASP A 118 -10.08 -17.26 -15.45
C ASP A 118 -9.58 -16.45 -16.65
N ARG A 119 -8.60 -15.55 -16.43
CA ARG A 119 -8.05 -14.62 -17.43
C ARG A 119 -6.54 -14.55 -17.48
N ASP A 120 -5.85 -15.50 -16.88
CA ASP A 120 -4.40 -15.57 -16.86
C ASP A 120 -3.78 -15.61 -18.27
N ASP A 121 -4.39 -16.33 -19.22
CA ASP A 121 -3.90 -16.51 -20.59
C ASP A 121 -4.31 -15.38 -21.56
N TYR A 122 -5.32 -14.59 -21.23
CA TYR A 122 -5.89 -13.59 -22.15
C TYR A 122 -5.39 -12.18 -21.90
N LEU A 123 -5.10 -11.83 -20.65
CA LEU A 123 -4.74 -10.46 -20.30
C LEU A 123 -3.27 -10.21 -20.63
N PRO A 124 -2.93 -9.23 -21.51
CA PRO A 124 -1.55 -8.93 -21.87
C PRO A 124 -0.84 -8.16 -20.76
N TRP A 125 -0.69 -8.80 -19.60
CA TRP A 125 -0.02 -8.24 -18.42
C TRP A 125 1.04 -9.21 -17.90
N PRO A 126 2.29 -8.75 -17.63
CA PRO A 126 3.40 -9.64 -17.29
C PRO A 126 3.13 -10.53 -16.09
N GLY A 127 3.06 -11.85 -16.30
CA GLY A 127 2.93 -12.87 -15.26
C GLY A 127 1.68 -12.73 -14.40
N VAL A 128 0.59 -12.20 -14.93
CA VAL A 128 -0.69 -12.18 -14.23
C VAL A 128 -1.20 -13.60 -14.03
N CYS A 129 -1.56 -13.93 -12.80
CA CYS A 129 -2.19 -15.22 -12.43
C CYS A 129 -3.62 -15.04 -11.93
N GLN A 130 -3.97 -13.87 -11.42
CA GLN A 130 -5.33 -13.59 -11.00
C GLN A 130 -5.70 -12.13 -11.26
N VAL A 131 -6.97 -11.91 -11.58
CA VAL A 131 -7.61 -10.60 -11.63
C VAL A 131 -8.53 -10.45 -10.43
N LEU A 132 -8.65 -9.20 -9.97
CA LEU A 132 -9.26 -8.87 -8.69
C LEU A 132 -10.29 -7.75 -8.87
N ARG A 133 -11.46 -7.89 -8.23
CA ARG A 133 -12.46 -6.83 -8.09
C ARG A 133 -12.76 -6.58 -6.62
N ARG A 134 -12.55 -5.37 -6.16
CA ARG A 134 -12.90 -4.93 -4.82
C ARG A 134 -14.06 -3.95 -4.87
N GLU A 135 -15.13 -4.27 -4.18
CA GLU A 135 -16.28 -3.43 -3.94
C GLU A 135 -16.24 -2.95 -2.50
N CYS A 136 -16.49 -1.67 -2.29
CA CYS A 136 -16.58 -1.06 -0.97
C CYS A 136 -17.87 -0.26 -0.89
N GLU A 137 -18.77 -0.67 0.01
CA GLU A 137 -19.95 0.10 0.38
C GLU A 137 -19.71 0.70 1.76
N ARG A 138 -19.92 1.99 1.89
CA ARG A 138 -19.80 2.72 3.14
C ARG A 138 -21.11 3.45 3.43
N ILE A 139 -21.67 3.18 4.60
CA ILE A 139 -22.87 3.83 5.11
C ILE A 139 -22.45 4.70 6.30
N ILE A 140 -22.65 6.01 6.19
CA ILE A 140 -22.50 6.95 7.31
C ILE A 140 -23.80 6.86 8.10
N LEU A 141 -23.73 6.39 9.37
CA LEU A 141 -24.91 6.05 10.16
C LEU A 141 -25.79 7.28 10.48
N LYS A 142 -25.20 8.47 10.51
CA LYS A 142 -25.90 9.75 10.58
C LYS A 142 -25.15 10.73 9.66
N PRO A 143 -25.71 11.18 8.55
CA PRO A 143 -27.14 11.25 8.13
C PRO A 143 -27.70 10.04 7.34
N GLY A 144 -26.99 8.92 7.20
CA GLY A 144 -27.47 7.77 6.42
C GLY A 144 -26.97 7.75 4.97
N GLU A 145 -25.93 8.53 4.67
CA GLU A 145 -25.33 8.60 3.34
C GLU A 145 -24.63 7.28 2.96
N VAL A 146 -24.90 6.81 1.73
CA VAL A 146 -24.30 5.59 1.20
C VAL A 146 -23.38 5.94 0.05
N THR A 147 -22.12 5.52 0.16
CA THR A 147 -21.13 5.63 -0.93
C THR A 147 -20.69 4.25 -1.37
N ARG A 148 -20.51 4.08 -2.69
CA ARG A 148 -20.03 2.83 -3.30
C ARG A 148 -18.84 3.12 -4.18
N ALA A 149 -17.82 2.26 -4.07
CA ALA A 149 -16.62 2.33 -4.88
C ALA A 149 -16.24 0.93 -5.36
N VAL A 150 -15.83 0.84 -6.63
CA VAL A 150 -15.28 -0.37 -7.23
C VAL A 150 -13.84 -0.08 -7.63
N SER A 151 -12.95 -1.02 -7.36
CA SER A 151 -11.54 -0.95 -7.74
C SER A 151 -11.14 -2.32 -8.29
N TYR A 152 -10.22 -2.33 -9.24
CA TYR A 152 -9.70 -3.55 -9.83
C TYR A 152 -8.23 -3.73 -9.47
N GLY A 153 -7.72 -4.93 -9.64
CA GLY A 153 -6.32 -5.25 -9.42
C GLY A 153 -5.89 -6.46 -10.22
N VAL A 154 -4.57 -6.59 -10.36
CA VAL A 154 -3.90 -7.74 -10.96
C VAL A 154 -2.81 -8.24 -10.03
N THR A 155 -2.60 -9.55 -10.00
CA THR A 155 -1.54 -10.15 -9.19
C THR A 155 -0.89 -11.33 -9.89
N SER A 156 0.40 -11.53 -9.62
CA SER A 156 1.14 -12.71 -10.05
C SER A 156 1.06 -13.88 -9.04
N LEU A 157 0.34 -13.70 -7.93
CA LEU A 157 0.06 -14.81 -7.01
C LEU A 157 -0.93 -15.76 -7.65
N ALA A 158 -0.57 -17.05 -7.78
CA ALA A 158 -1.50 -18.03 -8.25
C ALA A 158 -2.60 -18.33 -7.21
N ALA A 159 -3.74 -18.81 -7.69
CA ALA A 159 -4.89 -19.11 -6.82
C ALA A 159 -4.61 -20.18 -5.75
N ARG A 160 -3.64 -21.06 -6.02
CA ARG A 160 -3.16 -22.09 -5.09
C ARG A 160 -2.20 -21.56 -4.03
N ASP A 161 -1.52 -20.42 -4.30
CA ASP A 161 -0.44 -19.90 -3.45
C ASP A 161 -0.95 -18.86 -2.46
N ALA A 162 -2.15 -18.33 -2.65
CA ALA A 162 -2.76 -17.36 -1.76
C ALA A 162 -4.28 -17.48 -1.68
N THR A 163 -4.79 -17.48 -0.47
CA THR A 163 -6.22 -17.40 -0.18
C THR A 163 -6.77 -16.00 -0.49
N VAL A 164 -8.08 -15.89 -0.70
CA VAL A 164 -8.73 -14.58 -0.89
C VAL A 164 -8.53 -13.68 0.32
N ALA A 165 -8.45 -14.24 1.53
CA ALA A 165 -8.21 -13.51 2.76
C ALA A 165 -6.80 -12.90 2.80
N GLU A 166 -5.79 -13.63 2.35
CA GLU A 166 -4.41 -13.12 2.24
C GLU A 166 -4.31 -12.03 1.19
N VAL A 167 -4.91 -12.21 0.00
CA VAL A 167 -4.97 -11.18 -1.04
C VAL A 167 -5.69 -9.92 -0.54
N ALA A 168 -6.80 -10.07 0.19
CA ALA A 168 -7.50 -8.95 0.83
C ALA A 168 -6.62 -8.24 1.86
N GLY A 169 -5.86 -9.00 2.65
CA GLY A 169 -4.89 -8.49 3.61
C GLY A 169 -3.78 -7.67 2.94
N LEU A 170 -3.20 -8.17 1.84
CA LEU A 170 -2.19 -7.47 1.05
C LEU A 170 -2.74 -6.15 0.47
N TRP A 171 -3.91 -6.19 -0.13
CA TRP A 171 -4.54 -4.97 -0.67
C TRP A 171 -4.82 -3.93 0.41
N ARG A 172 -5.30 -4.39 1.57
CA ARG A 172 -5.58 -3.53 2.72
C ARG A 172 -4.31 -2.96 3.35
N GLY A 173 -3.23 -3.74 3.39
CA GLY A 173 -1.91 -3.33 3.88
C GLY A 173 -1.34 -2.15 3.09
N GLN A 174 -1.49 -2.15 1.79
CA GLN A 174 -1.09 -1.03 0.94
C GLN A 174 -1.79 0.28 1.33
N TRP A 175 -3.12 0.26 1.47
CA TRP A 175 -3.89 1.44 1.88
C TRP A 175 -3.58 1.87 3.34
N ALA A 176 -3.24 0.92 4.21
CA ALA A 176 -2.83 1.22 5.57
C ALA A 176 -1.50 2.00 5.64
N ILE A 177 -0.59 1.79 4.67
CA ILE A 177 0.65 2.56 4.56
C ILE A 177 0.33 4.04 4.34
N GLU A 178 -0.58 4.35 3.44
CA GLU A 178 -1.01 5.70 3.13
C GLU A 178 -1.56 6.40 4.38
N ASN A 179 -2.51 5.79 5.06
CA ASN A 179 -3.14 6.37 6.25
C ASN A 179 -2.25 6.37 7.51
N ARG A 180 -1.47 5.32 7.73
CA ARG A 180 -0.65 5.21 8.94
C ARG A 180 0.66 5.96 8.86
N ARG A 181 1.06 6.36 7.66
CA ARG A 181 2.36 6.96 7.44
C ARG A 181 2.26 8.38 6.87
N HIS A 182 1.61 8.58 5.72
CA HIS A 182 1.44 9.91 5.15
C HIS A 182 0.68 10.81 6.13
N TYR A 183 -0.46 10.36 6.64
CA TYR A 183 -1.21 11.10 7.66
C TYR A 183 -0.37 11.44 8.90
N VAL A 184 0.46 10.52 9.40
CA VAL A 184 1.31 10.78 10.57
C VAL A 184 2.39 11.81 10.25
N ARG A 185 3.02 11.76 9.07
CA ARG A 185 4.01 12.75 8.66
C ARG A 185 3.37 14.12 8.45
N ASP A 186 2.27 14.15 7.70
CA ASP A 186 1.64 15.41 7.28
C ASP A 186 0.92 16.07 8.45
N VAL A 187 0.12 15.33 9.21
CA VAL A 187 -0.71 15.87 10.29
C VAL A 187 -0.01 15.84 11.65
N THR A 188 0.57 14.69 12.05
CA THR A 188 1.16 14.58 13.41
C THR A 188 2.51 15.27 13.49
N MET A 189 3.32 15.23 12.45
CA MET A 189 4.66 15.83 12.40
C MET A 189 4.72 17.14 11.59
N GLY A 190 3.58 17.60 11.06
CA GLY A 190 3.46 18.89 10.39
C GLY A 190 4.37 19.03 9.16
N GLU A 191 4.58 17.94 8.38
CA GLU A 191 5.51 17.97 7.25
C GLU A 191 5.08 18.98 6.18
N ASP A 192 3.80 19.06 5.88
CA ASP A 192 3.26 19.99 4.89
C ASP A 192 3.33 21.46 5.34
N ALA A 193 3.33 21.71 6.66
CA ALA A 193 3.44 23.04 7.24
C ALA A 193 4.89 23.53 7.39
N HIS A 194 5.88 22.70 7.04
CA HIS A 194 7.28 23.00 7.26
C HIS A 194 7.84 23.97 6.22
N GLN A 195 8.54 25.00 6.68
CA GLN A 195 9.03 26.10 5.82
C GLN A 195 10.40 25.81 5.14
N MET A 196 11.07 24.70 5.44
CA MET A 196 12.35 24.36 4.80
C MET A 196 12.13 23.69 3.45
N HIS A 197 12.27 24.44 2.37
CA HIS A 197 12.02 23.97 1.00
C HIS A 197 13.27 23.92 0.11
N THR A 198 14.47 24.24 0.65
CA THR A 198 15.69 24.39 -0.13
C THR A 198 16.71 23.29 0.10
N GLY A 199 17.45 22.92 -0.92
CA GLY A 199 18.56 21.96 -0.85
C GLY A 199 18.14 20.54 -0.45
N ALA A 200 19.00 19.86 0.32
CA ALA A 200 18.77 18.52 0.83
C ALA A 200 17.95 18.47 2.13
N ALA A 201 17.66 19.62 2.74
CA ALA A 201 16.99 19.68 4.04
C ALA A 201 15.60 19.02 4.08
N PRO A 202 14.71 19.20 3.09
CA PRO A 202 13.42 18.51 3.08
C PRO A 202 13.56 16.98 3.07
N GLN A 203 14.54 16.45 2.34
CA GLN A 203 14.80 15.01 2.29
C GLN A 203 15.35 14.47 3.60
N ALA A 204 16.32 15.17 4.19
CA ALA A 204 16.90 14.81 5.48
C ALA A 204 15.84 14.76 6.57
N LEU A 205 14.99 15.79 6.65
CA LEU A 205 13.88 15.82 7.62
C LEU A 205 12.85 14.72 7.38
N ALA A 206 12.48 14.44 6.13
CA ALA A 206 11.58 13.35 5.81
C ALA A 206 12.20 12.00 6.19
N ALA A 207 13.50 11.81 6.00
CA ALA A 207 14.22 10.62 6.41
C ALA A 207 14.24 10.46 7.94
N LEU A 208 14.52 11.54 8.67
CA LEU A 208 14.51 11.58 10.15
C LEU A 208 13.11 11.26 10.69
N ARG A 209 12.06 11.89 10.15
CA ARG A 209 10.67 11.58 10.53
C ARG A 209 10.33 10.11 10.30
N ASN A 210 10.73 9.57 9.16
CA ASN A 210 10.54 8.17 8.84
C ASN A 210 11.29 7.23 9.80
N GLY A 211 12.51 7.58 10.17
CA GLY A 211 13.30 6.88 11.17
C GLY A 211 12.61 6.87 12.54
N LEU A 212 12.19 8.04 13.00
CA LEU A 212 11.51 8.20 14.29
C LEU A 212 10.17 7.43 14.35
N ILE A 213 9.34 7.51 13.29
CA ILE A 213 8.11 6.71 13.20
C ILE A 213 8.43 5.21 13.28
N SER A 214 9.48 4.76 12.60
CA SER A 214 9.90 3.36 12.59
C SER A 214 10.40 2.91 13.97
N LEU A 215 11.16 3.74 14.67
CA LEU A 215 11.62 3.49 16.05
C LEU A 215 10.45 3.40 17.02
N LEU A 216 9.54 4.37 17.00
CA LEU A 216 8.34 4.36 17.85
C LEU A 216 7.48 3.10 17.60
N ARG A 217 7.30 2.71 16.33
CA ARG A 217 6.58 1.48 15.98
C ARG A 217 7.32 0.23 16.49
N ALA A 218 8.64 0.20 16.39
CA ALA A 218 9.45 -0.90 16.91
C ALA A 218 9.33 -1.06 18.43
N ALA A 219 9.18 0.06 19.14
CA ALA A 219 8.95 0.10 20.58
C ALA A 219 7.48 -0.16 20.99
N GLY A 220 6.60 -0.49 20.04
CA GLY A 220 5.21 -0.86 20.31
C GLY A 220 4.21 0.31 20.34
N TRP A 221 4.65 1.53 20.06
CA TRP A 221 3.73 2.68 20.01
C TRP A 221 2.78 2.60 18.80
N THR A 222 1.52 2.28 19.06
CA THR A 222 0.46 2.24 18.03
C THR A 222 -0.01 3.63 17.64
N ASN A 223 0.02 4.60 18.57
CA ASN A 223 -0.29 6.01 18.33
C ASN A 223 0.99 6.84 18.43
N ILE A 224 1.45 7.35 17.30
CA ILE A 224 2.71 8.11 17.21
C ILE A 224 2.61 9.44 17.95
N ALA A 225 1.47 10.14 17.90
CA ALA A 225 1.28 11.40 18.62
C ALA A 225 1.38 11.20 20.14
N THR A 226 0.88 10.08 20.65
CA THR A 226 1.02 9.73 22.08
C THR A 226 2.47 9.42 22.44
N GLY A 227 3.20 8.68 21.60
CA GLY A 227 4.63 8.43 21.79
C GLY A 227 5.45 9.72 21.79
N LEU A 228 5.19 10.62 20.85
CA LEU A 228 5.87 11.92 20.81
C LEU A 228 5.59 12.76 22.08
N ARG A 229 4.35 12.82 22.55
CA ARG A 229 4.01 13.52 23.79
C ARG A 229 4.70 12.90 25.01
N HIS A 230 4.77 11.58 25.09
CA HIS A 230 5.49 10.90 26.17
C HIS A 230 6.94 11.34 26.24
N PHE A 231 7.67 11.24 25.14
CA PHE A 231 9.09 11.64 25.09
C PHE A 231 9.33 13.14 25.17
N SER A 232 8.34 13.98 24.89
CA SER A 232 8.48 15.45 25.04
C SER A 232 8.51 15.89 26.50
N THR A 233 8.06 15.05 27.45
CA THR A 233 8.05 15.35 28.88
C THR A 233 9.32 14.91 29.61
N SER A 234 10.18 14.10 28.99
CA SER A 234 11.41 13.58 29.59
C SER A 234 12.55 13.53 28.56
N ALA A 235 13.42 14.53 28.61
CA ALA A 235 14.59 14.59 27.73
C ALA A 235 15.57 13.40 27.96
N PRO A 236 15.84 12.94 29.20
CA PRO A 236 16.70 11.79 29.43
C PRO A 236 16.13 10.50 28.78
N GLU A 237 14.83 10.27 28.93
CA GLU A 237 14.18 9.10 28.29
C GLU A 237 14.20 9.18 26.76
N ALA A 238 13.98 10.38 26.19
CA ALA A 238 14.06 10.60 24.77
C ALA A 238 15.48 10.32 24.22
N LEU A 239 16.52 10.78 24.91
CA LEU A 239 17.91 10.51 24.54
C LEU A 239 18.25 9.03 24.62
N ALA A 240 17.89 8.37 25.72
CA ALA A 240 18.06 6.94 25.88
C ALA A 240 17.33 6.14 24.78
N PHE A 241 16.10 6.56 24.43
CA PHE A 241 15.30 5.92 23.38
C PHE A 241 15.97 5.96 22.00
N ILE A 242 16.66 7.03 21.66
CA ILE A 242 17.39 7.17 20.38
C ILE A 242 18.83 6.64 20.46
N GLY A 243 19.22 6.03 21.59
CA GLY A 243 20.54 5.39 21.77
C GLY A 243 21.66 6.39 22.14
N VAL A 244 21.33 7.58 22.59
CA VAL A 244 22.32 8.53 23.14
C VAL A 244 22.47 8.21 24.64
N PRO A 245 23.66 7.80 25.10
CA PRO A 245 23.89 7.59 26.53
C PRO A 245 23.61 8.87 27.30
N GLY A 246 22.96 8.75 28.45
CA GLY A 246 22.60 9.89 29.26
C GLY A 246 23.81 10.75 29.64
N LEU A 247 23.63 12.07 29.61
CA LEU A 247 24.55 13.06 30.15
C LEU A 247 24.54 13.01 31.67
#